data_9e31446812d1e4ab18422c5d993fdae6
#
_entry.id   9e31446812d1e4ab18422c5d993fdae6
#
_cell.length_a   1.000
_cell.length_b   1.000
_cell.length_c   1.000
_cell.angle_alpha   90.00
_cell.angle_beta   90.00
_cell.angle_gamma   90.00
#
_symmetry.space_group_name_H-M   'P 1'
#
loop_
_entity.id
_entity.type
_entity.pdbx_description
1 polymer ?
#
loop_
_entity_poly.entity_id
_entity_poly.type
_entity_poly.pdbx_seq_one_letter_code
_entity_poly.pdbx_strand_id
1 'polypeptide(L)'
;MAESIVTLKKGEGREFGQGGLWIYDNEIDTICGTFKNGDIVAVHAFNGYMLGRGYINQNSKIRIRMMTRNANQLIDDEFIYNRVRAAWNYRKDTVDTSSCRVIFGEADFLPGIVVDKYEDVLVVQALTLGIEHFKERIVDDLKEILREDGIDIRGVYERSDAKEREKEGLKTVKGFIGDEFDTNVEIVENGVHYMVDVVNGQKTGFFLDQKYNRLAIQRLCKGKRVLDCFTHMGTFALNAGIAGAAEVTGLDISEYAVEQARANARLNGLEETVHFKCANVLDELPRLAAEGEKYDVVILDPPAFTKSREATKNAIKGYREINMKGLKLVKDGGYLATCSCSHFMTQELFTKTIKEAAQSVHKRLRQVEFRTQGPDHPILWAANESYYLKFIIFQVVDEH
;
A
#
# COMPACT_ATOMS: atom_id res chain seq x y z
N MET A 1 5.05 39.04 3.58
CA MET A 1 3.99 39.23 2.54
C MET A 1 2.65 38.89 3.19
N ALA A 2 1.54 39.50 2.75
CA ALA A 2 0.23 39.10 3.26
C ALA A 2 -0.09 37.67 2.80
N GLU A 3 -0.69 36.88 3.67
CA GLU A 3 -1.08 35.49 3.38
C GLU A 3 -2.11 35.46 2.24
N SER A 4 -1.94 34.57 1.27
CA SER A 4 -2.92 34.39 0.20
C SER A 4 -4.13 33.62 0.71
N ILE A 5 -5.33 34.07 0.34
CA ILE A 5 -6.60 33.57 0.83
C ILE A 5 -7.37 32.93 -0.32
N VAL A 6 -7.83 31.70 -0.11
CA VAL A 6 -8.74 30.98 -0.99
C VAL A 6 -10.11 30.89 -0.32
N THR A 7 -11.15 31.38 -0.98
CA THR A 7 -12.52 31.30 -0.47
C THR A 7 -13.30 30.25 -1.25
N LEU A 8 -14.00 29.37 -0.52
CA LEU A 8 -14.84 28.33 -1.12
C LEU A 8 -16.21 28.88 -1.51
N LYS A 9 -16.83 28.25 -2.51
CA LYS A 9 -18.21 28.51 -2.90
C LYS A 9 -19.20 28.18 -1.79
N LYS A 10 -20.35 28.81 -1.81
CA LYS A 10 -21.42 28.52 -0.84
C LYS A 10 -21.85 27.05 -0.90
N GLY A 11 -21.73 26.35 0.22
CA GLY A 11 -22.13 24.96 0.37
C GLY A 11 -21.06 23.94 -0.05
N GLU A 12 -19.86 24.41 -0.47
CA GLU A 12 -18.71 23.56 -0.77
C GLU A 12 -17.80 23.37 0.46
N GLY A 13 -16.79 22.52 0.34
CA GLY A 13 -15.94 22.11 1.44
C GLY A 13 -16.58 21.04 2.34
N ARG A 14 -17.54 20.27 1.82
CA ARG A 14 -18.27 19.25 2.59
C ARG A 14 -17.37 18.09 3.01
N GLU A 15 -16.53 17.59 2.09
CA GLU A 15 -15.57 16.54 2.41
C GLU A 15 -14.56 17.01 3.46
N PHE A 16 -14.07 18.24 3.31
CA PHE A 16 -13.26 18.88 4.35
C PHE A 16 -14.00 18.97 5.69
N GLY A 17 -15.28 19.37 5.68
CA GLY A 17 -16.14 19.40 6.88
C GLY A 17 -16.26 18.05 7.59
N GLN A 18 -16.18 16.94 6.85
CA GLN A 18 -16.24 15.58 7.36
C GLN A 18 -14.85 14.99 7.72
N GLY A 19 -13.79 15.77 7.61
CA GLY A 19 -12.44 15.35 7.97
C GLY A 19 -11.50 15.11 6.80
N GLY A 20 -11.97 15.19 5.55
CA GLY A 20 -11.14 15.09 4.35
C GLY A 20 -10.07 16.18 4.29
N LEU A 21 -9.05 15.98 3.47
CA LEU A 21 -7.91 16.88 3.36
C LEU A 21 -7.81 17.56 1.98
N TRP A 22 -8.73 17.26 1.07
CA TRP A 22 -8.67 17.75 -0.30
C TRP A 22 -9.73 18.77 -0.58
N ILE A 23 -9.35 19.83 -1.32
CA ILE A 23 -10.25 20.82 -1.89
C ILE A 23 -10.01 20.83 -3.38
N TYR A 24 -11.07 20.61 -4.15
CA TYR A 24 -11.02 20.55 -5.59
C TYR A 24 -11.18 21.92 -6.24
N ASP A 25 -10.73 22.04 -7.47
CA ASP A 25 -10.77 23.28 -8.26
C ASP A 25 -12.19 23.85 -8.43
N ASN A 26 -13.18 22.97 -8.59
CA ASN A 26 -14.58 23.36 -8.73
C ASN A 26 -15.24 23.86 -7.45
N GLU A 27 -14.64 23.65 -6.28
CA GLU A 27 -15.15 24.13 -4.98
C GLU A 27 -14.74 25.58 -4.68
N ILE A 28 -13.76 26.14 -5.42
CA ILE A 28 -13.18 27.46 -5.16
C ILE A 28 -14.02 28.55 -5.83
N ASP A 29 -14.32 29.60 -5.07
CA ASP A 29 -14.97 30.83 -5.56
C ASP A 29 -13.96 31.88 -5.97
N THR A 30 -13.09 32.30 -5.03
CA THR A 30 -12.07 33.33 -5.26
C THR A 30 -10.72 32.97 -4.66
N ILE A 31 -9.67 33.53 -5.26
CA ILE A 31 -8.31 33.47 -4.73
C ILE A 31 -7.78 34.92 -4.68
N CYS A 32 -7.41 35.37 -3.48
CA CYS A 32 -6.86 36.70 -3.23
C CYS A 32 -5.41 36.60 -2.76
N GLY A 33 -4.55 37.53 -3.19
CA GLY A 33 -3.13 37.57 -2.86
C GLY A 33 -2.24 37.06 -3.99
N THR A 34 -0.93 37.01 -3.72
CA THR A 34 0.09 36.56 -4.69
C THR A 34 0.73 35.30 -4.15
N PHE A 35 0.71 34.23 -4.92
CA PHE A 35 1.30 32.94 -4.56
C PHE A 35 1.95 32.26 -5.76
N LYS A 36 2.79 31.28 -5.48
CA LYS A 36 3.29 30.31 -6.45
C LYS A 36 2.66 28.96 -6.15
N ASN A 37 2.63 28.08 -7.14
CA ASN A 37 2.24 26.68 -6.89
C ASN A 37 3.17 26.06 -5.85
N GLY A 38 2.60 25.38 -4.86
CA GLY A 38 3.29 24.82 -3.71
C GLY A 38 3.28 25.68 -2.45
N ASP A 39 2.95 26.97 -2.56
CA ASP A 39 2.88 27.86 -1.40
C ASP A 39 1.72 27.50 -0.46
N ILE A 40 1.90 27.83 0.81
CA ILE A 40 0.86 27.70 1.83
C ILE A 40 -0.15 28.86 1.65
N VAL A 41 -1.43 28.51 1.68
CA VAL A 41 -2.56 29.44 1.61
C VAL A 41 -3.52 29.22 2.76
N ALA A 42 -4.18 30.30 3.18
CA ALA A 42 -5.34 30.23 4.09
C ALA A 42 -6.59 29.86 3.30
N VAL A 43 -7.40 28.98 3.85
CA VAL A 43 -8.68 28.57 3.24
C VAL A 43 -9.84 29.05 4.09
N HIS A 44 -10.77 29.74 3.46
CA HIS A 44 -11.97 30.29 4.08
C HIS A 44 -13.23 29.68 3.48
N ALA A 45 -14.22 29.45 4.31
CA ALA A 45 -15.58 29.18 3.88
C ALA A 45 -16.19 30.42 3.22
N PHE A 46 -17.29 30.24 2.50
CA PHE A 46 -18.03 31.31 1.83
C PHE A 46 -18.37 32.51 2.74
N ASN A 47 -18.62 32.27 4.02
CA ASN A 47 -18.97 33.30 5.00
C ASN A 47 -17.74 33.96 5.67
N GLY A 48 -16.53 33.72 5.16
CA GLY A 48 -15.29 34.25 5.70
C GLY A 48 -14.71 33.49 6.90
N TYR A 49 -15.37 32.43 7.37
CA TYR A 49 -14.84 31.60 8.44
C TYR A 49 -13.58 30.86 7.95
N MET A 50 -12.46 30.99 8.68
CA MET A 50 -11.21 30.35 8.33
C MET A 50 -11.27 28.85 8.64
N LEU A 51 -11.08 28.03 7.61
CA LEU A 51 -11.11 26.57 7.69
C LEU A 51 -9.76 25.95 8.07
N GLY A 52 -8.67 26.64 7.76
CA GLY A 52 -7.30 26.16 8.03
C GLY A 52 -6.30 26.58 6.94
N ARG A 53 -5.18 25.83 6.86
CA ARG A 53 -4.12 26.07 5.89
C ARG A 53 -3.72 24.82 5.16
N GLY A 54 -3.29 24.97 3.91
CA GLY A 54 -2.75 23.91 3.09
C GLY A 54 -1.94 24.49 1.93
N TYR A 55 -1.29 23.64 1.16
CA TYR A 55 -0.58 24.10 -0.03
C TYR A 55 -1.47 24.03 -1.27
N ILE A 56 -1.27 25.02 -2.15
CA ILE A 56 -2.03 25.19 -3.40
C ILE A 56 -1.23 24.71 -4.61
N ASN A 57 -1.91 24.06 -5.57
CA ASN A 57 -1.34 23.74 -6.87
C ASN A 57 -2.37 23.95 -7.99
N GLN A 58 -2.15 24.92 -8.85
CA GLN A 58 -3.05 25.24 -9.97
C GLN A 58 -3.00 24.21 -11.13
N ASN A 59 -1.99 23.34 -11.16
CA ASN A 59 -1.89 22.26 -12.16
C ASN A 59 -2.77 21.06 -11.80
N SER A 60 -3.11 20.90 -10.51
CA SER A 60 -3.86 19.76 -9.99
C SER A 60 -5.36 20.04 -9.90
N LYS A 61 -6.18 19.02 -10.14
CA LYS A 61 -7.62 19.07 -9.83
C LYS A 61 -7.87 19.13 -8.32
N ILE A 62 -7.02 18.47 -7.52
CA ILE A 62 -6.96 18.65 -6.07
C ILE A 62 -6.19 19.96 -5.85
N ARG A 63 -6.93 21.05 -5.85
CA ARG A 63 -6.36 22.41 -5.87
C ARG A 63 -5.60 22.73 -4.60
N ILE A 64 -6.12 22.28 -3.45
CA ILE A 64 -5.48 22.50 -2.14
C ILE A 64 -5.47 21.18 -1.38
N ARG A 65 -4.32 20.85 -0.81
CA ARG A 65 -4.19 19.80 0.19
C ARG A 65 -4.00 20.44 1.55
N MET A 66 -4.96 20.24 2.41
CA MET A 66 -5.01 20.84 3.74
C MET A 66 -4.00 20.15 4.66
N MET A 67 -3.20 20.93 5.36
CA MET A 67 -2.23 20.44 6.34
C MET A 67 -2.70 20.64 7.78
N THR A 68 -3.50 21.68 8.03
CA THR A 68 -4.09 21.94 9.35
C THR A 68 -5.49 22.52 9.24
N ARG A 69 -6.33 22.18 10.20
CA ARG A 69 -7.66 22.75 10.42
C ARG A 69 -7.66 23.81 11.51
N ASN A 70 -6.53 23.99 12.19
CA ASN A 70 -6.38 25.02 13.20
C ASN A 70 -6.02 26.34 12.53
N ALA A 71 -6.95 27.30 12.57
CA ALA A 71 -6.77 28.62 11.96
C ALA A 71 -5.56 29.39 12.51
N ASN A 72 -5.12 29.10 13.73
CA ASN A 72 -4.01 29.76 14.37
C ASN A 72 -2.66 29.03 14.18
N GLN A 73 -2.68 27.83 13.58
CA GLN A 73 -1.48 27.04 13.37
C GLN A 73 -0.74 27.50 12.12
N LEU A 74 0.51 27.90 12.25
CA LEU A 74 1.42 28.12 11.14
C LEU A 74 1.99 26.79 10.65
N ILE A 75 2.31 26.72 9.36
CA ILE A 75 3.03 25.62 8.75
C ILE A 75 4.50 26.04 8.66
N ASP A 76 5.21 25.78 9.73
CA ASP A 76 6.62 26.08 9.92
C ASP A 76 7.41 24.79 10.21
N ASP A 77 8.70 24.93 10.49
CA ASP A 77 9.60 23.81 10.78
C ASP A 77 9.16 23.01 12.01
N GLU A 78 8.68 23.67 13.04
CA GLU A 78 8.17 23.01 14.25
C GLU A 78 6.90 22.18 13.93
N PHE A 79 6.02 22.71 13.09
CA PHE A 79 4.84 21.99 12.63
C PHE A 79 5.23 20.70 11.89
N ILE A 80 6.17 20.78 10.95
CA ILE A 80 6.65 19.61 10.18
C ILE A 80 7.28 18.58 11.12
N TYR A 81 8.19 19.01 11.97
CA TYR A 81 8.84 18.14 12.95
C TYR A 81 7.83 17.38 13.83
N ASN A 82 6.84 18.09 14.36
CA ASN A 82 5.81 17.49 15.20
C ASN A 82 4.94 16.48 14.43
N ARG A 83 4.65 16.70 13.13
CA ARG A 83 3.94 15.74 12.29
C ARG A 83 4.76 14.48 12.04
N VAL A 84 6.05 14.63 11.72
CA VAL A 84 6.97 13.50 11.52
C VAL A 84 7.12 12.69 12.81
N ARG A 85 7.28 13.34 13.94
CA ARG A 85 7.37 12.69 15.25
C ARG A 85 6.08 11.95 15.61
N ALA A 86 4.92 12.54 15.36
CA ALA A 86 3.64 11.88 15.60
C ALA A 86 3.47 10.62 14.73
N ALA A 87 3.87 10.68 13.46
CA ALA A 87 3.85 9.54 12.56
C ALA A 87 4.74 8.39 13.06
N TRP A 88 5.97 8.70 13.48
CA TRP A 88 6.88 7.71 14.05
C TRP A 88 6.36 7.11 15.36
N ASN A 89 5.88 7.93 16.28
CA ASN A 89 5.32 7.44 17.55
C ASN A 89 4.15 6.49 17.30
N TYR A 90 3.27 6.81 16.37
CA TYR A 90 2.18 5.91 15.99
C TYR A 90 2.71 4.53 15.53
N ARG A 91 3.79 4.48 14.74
CA ARG A 91 4.38 3.19 14.30
C ARG A 91 4.97 2.42 15.47
N LYS A 92 5.66 3.09 16.38
CA LYS A 92 6.20 2.44 17.59
C LYS A 92 5.12 1.76 18.43
N ASP A 93 3.93 2.35 18.48
CA ASP A 93 2.82 1.82 19.27
C ASP A 93 2.04 0.71 18.57
N THR A 94 2.11 0.62 17.24
CA THR A 94 1.16 -0.20 16.46
C THR A 94 1.78 -1.32 15.65
N VAL A 95 3.07 -1.24 15.29
CA VAL A 95 3.74 -2.21 14.42
C VAL A 95 5.17 -2.52 14.87
N ASP A 96 5.72 -3.61 14.35
CA ASP A 96 7.15 -3.82 14.34
C ASP A 96 7.81 -2.83 13.37
N THR A 97 8.72 -2.03 13.89
CA THR A 97 9.34 -0.90 13.20
C THR A 97 10.67 -1.22 12.52
N SER A 98 11.12 -2.47 12.54
CA SER A 98 12.33 -2.88 11.79
C SER A 98 12.23 -2.49 10.34
N SER A 99 11.11 -2.86 9.70
CA SER A 99 10.75 -2.44 8.35
C SER A 99 9.26 -2.13 8.29
N CYS A 100 8.91 -0.86 8.03
CA CYS A 100 7.54 -0.36 8.04
C CYS A 100 7.40 0.93 7.22
N ARG A 101 6.17 1.26 6.84
CA ARG A 101 5.84 2.60 6.33
C ARG A 101 5.79 3.58 7.48
N VAL A 102 6.72 4.53 7.53
CA VAL A 102 6.80 5.54 8.60
C VAL A 102 5.84 6.69 8.36
N ILE A 103 5.68 7.12 7.10
CA ILE A 103 4.75 8.20 6.73
C ILE A 103 3.88 7.72 5.57
N PHE A 104 2.56 7.86 5.73
CA PHE A 104 1.55 7.49 4.75
C PHE A 104 0.66 8.68 4.37
N GLY A 105 1.24 9.71 3.80
CA GLY A 105 0.55 10.82 3.17
C GLY A 105 -0.54 11.46 4.03
N GLU A 106 -1.74 11.47 3.48
CA GLU A 106 -2.94 12.05 4.09
C GLU A 106 -3.27 11.43 5.45
N ALA A 107 -3.00 10.14 5.62
CA ALA A 107 -3.30 9.44 6.87
C ALA A 107 -2.39 9.85 8.04
N ASP A 108 -1.24 10.44 7.75
CA ASP A 108 -0.32 11.04 8.74
C ASP A 108 -0.36 12.58 8.69
N PHE A 109 -1.34 13.16 7.99
CA PHE A 109 -1.52 14.61 7.84
C PHE A 109 -0.29 15.33 7.23
N LEU A 110 0.44 14.59 6.39
CA LEU A 110 1.51 15.07 5.51
C LEU A 110 1.16 14.70 4.06
N PRO A 111 0.14 15.35 3.47
CA PRO A 111 -0.42 14.94 2.19
C PRO A 111 0.62 14.84 1.09
N GLY A 112 0.61 13.73 0.36
CA GLY A 112 1.44 13.54 -0.82
C GLY A 112 2.87 13.08 -0.57
N ILE A 113 3.29 12.77 0.65
CA ILE A 113 4.58 12.11 0.91
C ILE A 113 4.39 10.72 1.49
N VAL A 114 5.24 9.80 1.05
CA VAL A 114 5.36 8.45 1.61
C VAL A 114 6.81 8.23 1.99
N VAL A 115 7.04 7.67 3.17
CA VAL A 115 8.37 7.26 3.61
C VAL A 115 8.31 5.84 4.15
N ASP A 116 9.03 4.94 3.50
CA ASP A 116 9.22 3.57 3.95
C ASP A 116 10.61 3.40 4.57
N LYS A 117 10.67 2.70 5.67
CA LYS A 117 11.90 2.31 6.37
C LYS A 117 12.14 0.83 6.13
N TYR A 118 13.32 0.48 5.65
CA TYR A 118 13.85 -0.88 5.51
C TYR A 118 15.12 -0.95 6.37
N GLU A 119 15.01 -1.51 7.56
CA GLU A 119 16.08 -1.57 8.56
C GLU A 119 16.69 -0.16 8.80
N ASP A 120 17.88 0.10 8.27
CA ASP A 120 18.63 1.35 8.39
C ASP A 120 18.57 2.24 7.11
N VAL A 121 17.66 1.94 6.20
CA VAL A 121 17.47 2.70 4.95
C VAL A 121 16.07 3.30 4.87
N LEU A 122 15.98 4.56 4.43
CA LEU A 122 14.72 5.21 4.12
C LEU A 122 14.50 5.30 2.60
N VAL A 123 13.27 5.04 2.17
CA VAL A 123 12.84 5.27 0.79
C VAL A 123 11.71 6.27 0.78
N VAL A 124 11.89 7.37 0.04
CA VAL A 124 11.00 8.53 0.05
C VAL A 124 10.31 8.70 -1.29
N GLN A 125 9.01 8.98 -1.27
CA GLN A 125 8.24 9.40 -2.44
C GLN A 125 7.55 10.72 -2.13
N ALA A 126 7.92 11.81 -2.80
CA ALA A 126 7.18 13.06 -2.81
C ALA A 126 6.32 13.10 -4.06
N LEU A 127 4.99 13.02 -3.91
CA LEU A 127 4.06 12.84 -5.02
C LEU A 127 3.38 14.15 -5.46
N THR A 128 3.51 15.22 -4.67
CA THR A 128 2.80 16.48 -4.88
C THR A 128 3.73 17.69 -4.75
N LEU A 129 3.39 18.77 -5.44
CA LEU A 129 4.28 19.93 -5.54
C LEU A 129 4.52 20.62 -4.18
N GLY A 130 3.49 20.76 -3.35
CA GLY A 130 3.67 21.43 -2.07
C GLY A 130 4.57 20.66 -1.12
N ILE A 131 4.42 19.32 -1.05
CA ILE A 131 5.25 18.50 -0.17
C ILE A 131 6.71 18.38 -0.67
N GLU A 132 6.94 18.54 -1.98
CA GLU A 132 8.29 18.57 -2.54
C GLU A 132 9.16 19.65 -1.86
N HIS A 133 8.55 20.79 -1.46
CA HIS A 133 9.25 21.88 -0.77
C HIS A 133 9.66 21.50 0.66
N PHE A 134 8.97 20.53 1.28
CA PHE A 134 9.26 20.08 2.66
C PHE A 134 10.02 18.76 2.69
N LYS A 135 10.26 18.12 1.55
CA LYS A 135 10.84 16.76 1.48
C LYS A 135 12.15 16.62 2.24
N GLU A 136 13.12 17.51 1.97
CA GLU A 136 14.43 17.45 2.63
C GLU A 136 14.28 17.66 4.14
N ARG A 137 13.48 18.63 4.55
CA ARG A 137 13.19 18.89 5.96
C ARG A 137 12.56 17.68 6.65
N ILE A 138 11.57 17.02 6.02
CA ILE A 138 10.92 15.82 6.55
C ILE A 138 11.94 14.68 6.72
N VAL A 139 12.86 14.51 5.77
CA VAL A 139 13.91 13.50 5.84
C VAL A 139 14.89 13.79 6.98
N ASP A 140 15.32 15.04 7.15
CA ASP A 140 16.25 15.43 8.20
C ASP A 140 15.61 15.28 9.58
N ASP A 141 14.37 15.76 9.75
CA ASP A 141 13.60 15.59 10.98
C ASP A 141 13.42 14.11 11.33
N LEU A 142 13.08 13.28 10.35
CA LEU A 142 12.91 11.83 10.59
C LEU A 142 14.23 11.17 11.00
N LYS A 143 15.35 11.51 10.35
CA LYS A 143 16.68 11.00 10.75
C LYS A 143 17.05 11.40 12.16
N GLU A 144 16.75 12.64 12.56
CA GLU A 144 16.97 13.13 13.92
C GLU A 144 16.14 12.33 14.93
N ILE A 145 14.83 12.18 14.66
CA ILE A 145 13.88 11.47 15.52
C ILE A 145 14.28 9.99 15.67
N LEU A 146 14.68 9.34 14.59
CA LEU A 146 15.12 7.94 14.62
C LEU A 146 16.42 7.77 15.41
N ARG A 147 17.35 8.72 15.31
CA ARG A 147 18.59 8.71 16.07
C ARG A 147 18.35 8.86 17.58
N GLU A 148 17.36 9.65 18.00
CA GLU A 148 16.97 9.75 19.42
C GLU A 148 16.52 8.39 19.98
N ASP A 149 15.90 7.55 19.14
CA ASP A 149 15.49 6.19 19.49
C ASP A 149 16.60 5.14 19.24
N GLY A 150 17.84 5.58 18.95
CA GLY A 150 19.00 4.71 18.75
C GLY A 150 19.06 4.05 17.37
N ILE A 151 18.34 4.59 16.38
CA ILE A 151 18.30 4.08 15.01
C ILE A 151 19.10 5.03 14.10
N ASP A 152 20.28 4.61 13.67
CA ASP A 152 21.08 5.35 12.71
C ASP A 152 20.72 4.94 11.28
N ILE A 153 20.33 5.91 10.47
CA ILE A 153 20.00 5.71 9.05
C ILE A 153 21.27 5.86 8.20
N ARG A 154 21.67 4.78 7.53
CA ARG A 154 22.86 4.75 6.66
C ARG A 154 22.62 5.40 5.31
N GLY A 155 21.37 5.47 4.85
CA GLY A 155 21.08 6.04 3.54
C GLY A 155 19.61 6.34 3.29
N VAL A 156 19.39 7.27 2.33
CA VAL A 156 18.05 7.65 1.88
C VAL A 156 18.00 7.60 0.36
N TYR A 157 16.99 6.93 -0.18
CA TYR A 157 16.78 6.84 -1.62
C TYR A 157 15.42 7.42 -2.02
N GLU A 158 15.38 8.27 -3.03
CA GLU A 158 14.15 8.84 -3.56
C GLU A 158 13.58 7.98 -4.68
N ARG A 159 12.30 7.60 -4.55
CA ARG A 159 11.49 6.87 -5.53
C ARG A 159 10.28 7.70 -5.97
N SER A 160 10.49 8.97 -6.27
CA SER A 160 9.48 9.88 -6.80
C SER A 160 9.28 9.70 -8.31
N ASP A 161 9.22 8.44 -8.77
CA ASP A 161 9.10 8.03 -10.17
C ASP A 161 7.67 7.66 -10.60
N ALA A 162 6.68 7.93 -9.73
CA ALA A 162 5.27 7.71 -10.04
C ALA A 162 4.73 8.73 -11.06
N LYS A 163 3.97 8.24 -12.05
CA LYS A 163 3.38 9.08 -13.13
C LYS A 163 2.38 10.12 -12.61
N GLU A 164 1.84 9.91 -11.42
CA GLU A 164 0.95 10.84 -10.74
C GLU A 164 1.58 12.22 -10.54
N ARG A 165 2.91 12.29 -10.40
CA ARG A 165 3.67 13.55 -10.29
C ARG A 165 3.52 14.45 -11.51
N GLU A 166 3.37 13.89 -12.70
CA GLU A 166 3.19 14.67 -13.94
C GLU A 166 1.89 15.50 -13.89
N LYS A 167 0.85 14.98 -13.23
CA LYS A 167 -0.43 15.71 -13.02
C LYS A 167 -0.29 16.89 -12.05
N GLU A 168 0.74 16.84 -11.21
CA GLU A 168 1.09 17.92 -10.28
C GLU A 168 2.05 18.94 -10.91
N GLY A 169 2.48 18.74 -12.15
CA GLY A 169 3.47 19.56 -12.83
C GLY A 169 4.92 19.27 -12.43
N LEU A 170 5.17 18.10 -11.83
CA LEU A 170 6.49 17.66 -11.38
C LEU A 170 7.09 16.64 -12.35
N LYS A 171 8.41 16.66 -12.48
CA LYS A 171 9.15 15.58 -13.16
C LYS A 171 9.29 14.38 -12.24
N THR A 172 9.40 13.19 -12.82
CA THR A 172 9.81 11.99 -12.08
C THR A 172 11.27 12.12 -11.63
N VAL A 173 11.54 11.66 -10.41
CA VAL A 173 12.88 11.69 -9.79
C VAL A 173 13.20 10.34 -9.18
N LYS A 174 14.43 9.88 -9.36
CA LYS A 174 15.02 8.70 -8.73
C LYS A 174 16.47 9.00 -8.40
N GLY A 175 16.91 8.71 -7.18
CA GLY A 175 18.30 8.94 -6.79
C GLY A 175 18.53 8.93 -5.29
N PHE A 176 19.79 9.05 -4.92
CA PHE A 176 20.20 9.20 -3.53
C PHE A 176 19.88 10.60 -3.00
N ILE A 177 19.43 10.68 -1.75
CA ILE A 177 19.38 11.92 -0.98
C ILE A 177 20.57 11.87 0.00
N GLY A 178 21.62 12.62 -0.29
CA GLY A 178 22.91 12.56 0.38
C GLY A 178 23.86 11.53 -0.27
N ASP A 179 24.63 10.82 0.56
CA ASP A 179 25.66 9.89 0.09
C ASP A 179 25.09 8.62 -0.52
N GLU A 180 25.83 8.01 -1.46
CA GLU A 180 25.50 6.71 -2.04
C GLU A 180 25.75 5.59 -1.03
N PHE A 181 24.92 4.54 -1.07
CA PHE A 181 25.01 3.35 -0.22
C PHE A 181 24.63 2.10 -1.00
N ASP A 182 24.87 0.91 -0.42
CA ASP A 182 24.37 -0.34 -0.98
C ASP A 182 22.83 -0.38 -0.88
N THR A 183 22.20 -0.45 -2.04
CA THR A 183 20.74 -0.36 -2.20
C THR A 183 20.02 -1.70 -2.04
N ASN A 184 20.76 -2.78 -1.86
CA ASN A 184 20.22 -4.08 -1.46
C ASN A 184 20.17 -4.15 0.07
N VAL A 185 18.97 -4.25 0.61
CA VAL A 185 18.73 -4.26 2.05
C VAL A 185 18.15 -5.59 2.46
N GLU A 186 18.83 -6.31 3.34
CA GLU A 186 18.25 -7.49 3.97
C GLU A 186 17.27 -7.04 5.06
N ILE A 187 16.02 -7.50 4.97
CA ILE A 187 14.99 -7.28 5.98
C ILE A 187 14.51 -8.59 6.57
N VAL A 188 14.02 -8.56 7.80
CA VAL A 188 13.34 -9.69 8.42
C VAL A 188 11.88 -9.35 8.68
N GLU A 189 10.99 -10.12 8.09
CA GLU A 189 9.55 -9.96 8.29
C GLU A 189 8.92 -11.31 8.66
N ASN A 190 8.22 -11.36 9.80
CA ASN A 190 7.56 -12.58 10.29
C ASN A 190 8.50 -13.80 10.41
N GLY A 191 9.79 -13.58 10.66
CA GLY A 191 10.81 -14.61 10.72
C GLY A 191 11.36 -15.04 9.35
N VAL A 192 10.97 -14.38 8.28
CA VAL A 192 11.48 -14.62 6.91
C VAL A 192 12.44 -13.50 6.52
N HIS A 193 13.59 -13.89 5.99
CA HIS A 193 14.59 -12.98 5.45
C HIS A 193 14.31 -12.67 3.97
N TYR A 194 14.36 -11.41 3.59
CA TYR A 194 14.20 -10.96 2.21
C TYR A 194 15.31 -10.00 1.83
N MET A 195 15.83 -10.13 0.63
CA MET A 195 16.68 -9.11 0.01
C MET A 195 15.80 -8.13 -0.76
N VAL A 196 15.75 -6.88 -0.32
CA VAL A 196 14.97 -5.80 -0.93
C VAL A 196 15.88 -4.90 -1.74
N ASP A 197 15.61 -4.75 -3.04
CA ASP A 197 16.26 -3.78 -3.91
C ASP A 197 15.42 -2.49 -3.92
N VAL A 198 15.89 -1.46 -3.22
CA VAL A 198 15.16 -0.18 -3.11
C VAL A 198 15.19 0.63 -4.39
N VAL A 199 16.07 0.31 -5.34
CA VAL A 199 16.20 0.99 -6.64
C VAL A 199 15.28 0.38 -7.70
N ASN A 200 15.30 -0.95 -7.84
CA ASN A 200 14.62 -1.66 -8.94
C ASN A 200 13.37 -2.41 -8.47
N GLY A 201 13.21 -2.63 -7.18
CA GLY A 201 12.02 -3.28 -6.62
C GLY A 201 10.73 -2.50 -6.93
N GLN A 202 9.59 -3.20 -6.90
CA GLN A 202 8.29 -2.57 -7.13
C GLN A 202 7.94 -1.57 -6.02
N LYS A 203 7.21 -0.52 -6.37
CA LYS A 203 6.90 0.61 -5.45
C LYS A 203 8.19 1.20 -4.87
N THR A 204 8.35 1.13 -3.56
CA THR A 204 9.54 1.56 -2.81
C THR A 204 10.58 0.44 -2.60
N GLY A 205 10.30 -0.78 -3.07
CA GLY A 205 11.15 -1.96 -2.96
C GLY A 205 10.40 -3.21 -2.50
N PHE A 206 9.41 -3.07 -1.63
CA PHE A 206 8.66 -4.18 -1.03
C PHE A 206 7.20 -3.80 -0.73
N PHE A 207 6.33 -4.79 -0.55
CA PHE A 207 4.92 -4.59 -0.21
C PHE A 207 4.70 -4.73 1.30
N LEU A 208 5.07 -3.71 2.06
CA LEU A 208 4.95 -3.68 3.53
C LEU A 208 3.50 -3.80 4.02
N ASP A 209 2.55 -3.31 3.23
CA ASP A 209 1.11 -3.31 3.53
C ASP A 209 0.50 -4.70 3.78
N GLN A 210 1.13 -5.76 3.24
CA GLN A 210 0.71 -7.15 3.39
C GLN A 210 1.39 -7.91 4.55
N LYS A 211 2.28 -7.31 5.32
CA LYS A 211 3.06 -7.94 6.40
C LYS A 211 2.20 -8.83 7.31
N TYR A 212 1.13 -8.28 7.85
CA TYR A 212 0.25 -8.98 8.78
C TYR A 212 -0.70 -9.95 8.10
N ASN A 213 -0.97 -9.78 6.81
CA ASN A 213 -1.74 -10.74 6.01
C ASN A 213 -0.89 -11.98 5.71
N ARG A 214 0.39 -11.78 5.42
CA ARG A 214 1.36 -12.88 5.31
C ARG A 214 1.50 -13.66 6.62
N LEU A 215 1.58 -12.96 7.75
CA LEU A 215 1.59 -13.60 9.07
C LEU A 215 0.31 -14.42 9.34
N ALA A 216 -0.85 -13.91 8.92
CA ALA A 216 -2.15 -14.56 9.17
C ALA A 216 -2.28 -15.92 8.50
N ILE A 217 -1.62 -16.16 7.34
CA ILE A 217 -1.69 -17.46 6.66
C ILE A 217 -0.79 -18.51 7.30
N GLN A 218 0.26 -18.14 8.05
CA GLN A 218 1.23 -19.07 8.62
C GLN A 218 0.54 -20.18 9.44
N ARG A 219 -0.44 -19.83 10.29
CA ARG A 219 -1.17 -20.77 11.12
C ARG A 219 -1.93 -21.86 10.35
N LEU A 220 -2.17 -21.64 9.05
CA LEU A 220 -2.94 -22.55 8.19
C LEU A 220 -2.03 -23.49 7.37
N CYS A 221 -0.71 -23.27 7.39
CA CYS A 221 0.22 -23.88 6.43
C CYS A 221 0.98 -25.11 6.94
N LYS A 222 1.11 -25.30 8.26
CA LYS A 222 1.90 -26.40 8.83
C LYS A 222 1.46 -27.77 8.32
N GLY A 223 2.40 -28.50 7.69
CA GLY A 223 2.16 -29.83 7.10
C GLY A 223 1.23 -29.81 5.88
N LYS A 224 1.00 -28.66 5.28
CA LYS A 224 0.05 -28.45 4.18
C LYS A 224 0.75 -28.28 2.85
N ARG A 225 0.02 -28.56 1.77
CA ARG A 225 0.40 -28.27 0.40
C ARG A 225 -0.22 -26.92 0.00
N VAL A 226 0.62 -25.94 -0.35
CA VAL A 226 0.24 -24.55 -0.55
C VAL A 226 0.51 -24.12 -2.00
N LEU A 227 -0.43 -23.38 -2.60
CA LEU A 227 -0.27 -22.71 -3.88
C LEU A 227 -0.37 -21.19 -3.68
N ASP A 228 0.70 -20.46 -4.01
CA ASP A 228 0.76 -18.99 -3.94
C ASP A 228 0.77 -18.41 -5.36
N CYS A 229 -0.31 -17.73 -5.73
CA CYS A 229 -0.51 -17.13 -7.04
C CYS A 229 -0.21 -15.64 -7.01
N PHE A 230 0.56 -15.18 -8.00
CA PHE A 230 1.11 -13.82 -8.04
C PHE A 230 2.14 -13.61 -6.91
N THR A 231 3.00 -14.60 -6.76
CA THR A 231 3.90 -14.74 -5.60
C THR A 231 4.92 -13.60 -5.50
N HIS A 232 5.14 -12.83 -6.58
CA HIS A 232 6.15 -11.78 -6.67
C HIS A 232 7.53 -12.35 -6.26
N MET A 233 8.20 -11.77 -5.26
CA MET A 233 9.46 -12.27 -4.74
C MET A 233 9.31 -13.36 -3.65
N GLY A 234 8.19 -14.11 -3.70
CA GLY A 234 7.93 -15.26 -2.84
C GLY A 234 7.33 -14.93 -1.48
N THR A 235 6.74 -13.76 -1.29
CA THR A 235 6.45 -13.25 0.05
C THR A 235 5.42 -14.07 0.83
N PHE A 236 4.32 -14.50 0.23
CA PHE A 236 3.37 -15.42 0.87
C PHE A 236 3.91 -16.86 0.90
N ALA A 237 4.53 -17.31 -0.19
CA ALA A 237 5.10 -18.66 -0.29
C ALA A 237 6.15 -18.93 0.80
N LEU A 238 7.06 -18.00 1.06
CA LEU A 238 8.10 -18.13 2.09
C LEU A 238 7.49 -18.07 3.50
N ASN A 239 6.46 -17.27 3.74
CA ASN A 239 5.72 -17.30 5.01
C ASN A 239 5.03 -18.67 5.24
N ALA A 240 4.53 -19.31 4.18
CA ALA A 240 4.00 -20.66 4.28
C ALA A 240 5.13 -21.70 4.57
N GLY A 241 6.28 -21.54 3.90
CA GLY A 241 7.44 -22.41 4.10
C GLY A 241 7.99 -22.37 5.51
N ILE A 242 8.25 -21.15 6.05
CA ILE A 242 8.77 -20.98 7.43
C ILE A 242 7.79 -21.50 8.49
N ALA A 243 6.50 -21.49 8.18
CA ALA A 243 5.46 -22.05 9.04
C ALA A 243 5.39 -23.60 9.01
N GLY A 244 6.28 -24.25 8.24
CA GLY A 244 6.38 -25.70 8.16
C GLY A 244 5.41 -26.33 7.18
N ALA A 245 5.06 -25.67 6.08
CA ALA A 245 4.33 -26.29 4.97
C ALA A 245 5.08 -27.53 4.46
N ALA A 246 4.34 -28.54 4.00
CA ALA A 246 4.96 -29.75 3.42
C ALA A 246 5.51 -29.48 2.02
N GLU A 247 4.83 -28.65 1.25
CA GLU A 247 5.22 -28.26 -0.11
C GLU A 247 4.55 -26.92 -0.45
N VAL A 248 5.30 -26.02 -1.05
CA VAL A 248 4.78 -24.73 -1.51
C VAL A 248 5.16 -24.51 -2.97
N THR A 249 4.18 -24.14 -3.79
CA THR A 249 4.41 -23.71 -5.18
C THR A 249 4.02 -22.24 -5.33
N GLY A 250 4.98 -21.39 -5.70
CA GLY A 250 4.75 -19.99 -6.02
C GLY A 250 4.73 -19.76 -7.53
N LEU A 251 3.74 -19.01 -8.02
CA LEU A 251 3.57 -18.69 -9.44
C LEU A 251 3.64 -17.18 -9.65
N ASP A 252 4.46 -16.74 -10.60
CA ASP A 252 4.47 -15.36 -11.10
C ASP A 252 4.80 -15.34 -12.59
N ILE A 253 4.34 -14.32 -13.30
CA ILE A 253 4.63 -14.14 -14.73
C ILE A 253 6.00 -13.49 -14.97
N SER A 254 6.56 -12.82 -13.96
CA SER A 254 7.84 -12.12 -14.04
C SER A 254 8.99 -13.05 -13.70
N GLU A 255 9.83 -13.37 -14.70
CA GLU A 255 11.05 -14.16 -14.49
C GLU A 255 11.97 -13.51 -13.45
N TYR A 256 12.11 -12.17 -13.49
CA TYR A 256 12.89 -11.43 -12.50
C TYR A 256 12.36 -11.64 -11.08
N ALA A 257 11.04 -11.56 -10.87
CA ALA A 257 10.43 -11.78 -9.56
C ALA A 257 10.65 -13.23 -9.07
N VAL A 258 10.50 -14.20 -9.98
CA VAL A 258 10.72 -15.62 -9.68
C VAL A 258 12.18 -15.89 -9.30
N GLU A 259 13.17 -15.27 -9.96
CA GLU A 259 14.57 -15.39 -9.57
C GLU A 259 14.85 -14.77 -8.18
N GLN A 260 14.25 -13.62 -7.88
CA GLN A 260 14.31 -13.04 -6.53
C GLN A 260 13.66 -13.95 -5.49
N ALA A 261 12.52 -14.57 -5.82
CA ALA A 261 11.84 -15.52 -4.93
C ALA A 261 12.71 -16.76 -4.64
N ARG A 262 13.39 -17.30 -5.66
CA ARG A 262 14.36 -18.42 -5.50
C ARG A 262 15.55 -18.02 -4.64
N ALA A 263 16.08 -16.80 -4.84
CA ALA A 263 17.16 -16.28 -4.02
C ALA A 263 16.73 -16.14 -2.54
N ASN A 264 15.56 -15.63 -2.30
CA ASN A 264 14.99 -15.52 -0.95
C ASN A 264 14.72 -16.90 -0.33
N ALA A 265 14.29 -17.91 -1.11
CA ALA A 265 14.14 -19.28 -0.60
C ALA A 265 15.48 -19.83 -0.11
N ARG A 266 16.57 -19.66 -0.88
CA ARG A 266 17.92 -20.05 -0.46
C ARG A 266 18.38 -19.31 0.79
N LEU A 267 18.12 -18.00 0.87
CA LEU A 267 18.45 -17.18 2.03
C LEU A 267 17.83 -17.71 3.33
N ASN A 268 16.66 -18.37 3.21
CA ASN A 268 15.91 -18.94 4.32
C ASN A 268 16.09 -20.47 4.48
N GLY A 269 16.89 -21.13 3.65
CA GLY A 269 17.04 -22.60 3.65
C GLY A 269 15.75 -23.35 3.31
N LEU A 270 14.90 -22.77 2.46
CA LEU A 270 13.59 -23.30 2.11
C LEU A 270 13.50 -23.85 0.67
N GLU A 271 14.60 -23.92 -0.06
CA GLU A 271 14.65 -24.34 -1.47
C GLU A 271 14.13 -25.75 -1.74
N GLU A 272 14.22 -26.65 -0.75
CA GLU A 272 13.69 -28.02 -0.84
C GLU A 272 12.17 -28.10 -0.63
N THR A 273 11.57 -27.05 -0.04
CA THR A 273 10.14 -27.04 0.32
C THR A 273 9.34 -26.05 -0.51
N VAL A 274 9.97 -24.94 -0.91
CA VAL A 274 9.31 -23.83 -1.60
C VAL A 274 9.86 -23.70 -3.01
N HIS A 275 9.02 -23.97 -4.00
CA HIS A 275 9.39 -23.98 -5.41
C HIS A 275 8.69 -22.86 -6.15
N PHE A 276 9.38 -22.24 -7.11
CA PHE A 276 8.83 -21.14 -7.89
C PHE A 276 8.84 -21.44 -9.38
N LYS A 277 7.75 -21.10 -10.06
CA LYS A 277 7.57 -21.27 -11.49
C LYS A 277 7.17 -19.94 -12.15
N CYS A 278 7.90 -19.57 -13.22
CA CYS A 278 7.50 -18.48 -14.09
C CYS A 278 6.32 -18.97 -14.98
N ALA A 279 5.12 -18.46 -14.72
CA ALA A 279 3.91 -18.84 -15.44
C ALA A 279 2.83 -17.76 -15.33
N ASN A 280 2.01 -17.65 -16.39
CA ASN A 280 0.77 -16.87 -16.30
C ASN A 280 -0.25 -17.62 -15.45
N VAL A 281 -0.61 -17.06 -14.31
CA VAL A 281 -1.55 -17.67 -13.35
C VAL A 281 -2.90 -18.01 -14.02
N LEU A 282 -3.40 -17.16 -14.91
CA LEU A 282 -4.68 -17.37 -15.59
C LEU A 282 -4.71 -18.60 -16.51
N ASP A 283 -3.55 -19.01 -17.01
CA ASP A 283 -3.38 -20.20 -17.85
C ASP A 283 -3.01 -21.43 -17.02
N GLU A 284 -2.18 -21.21 -15.99
CA GLU A 284 -1.65 -22.30 -15.16
C GLU A 284 -2.72 -22.93 -14.26
N LEU A 285 -3.61 -22.13 -13.63
CA LEU A 285 -4.66 -22.69 -12.75
C LEU A 285 -5.61 -23.66 -13.47
N PRO A 286 -6.12 -23.38 -14.70
CA PRO A 286 -6.88 -24.37 -15.45
C PRO A 286 -6.09 -25.63 -15.78
N ARG A 287 -4.80 -25.52 -16.10
CA ARG A 287 -3.91 -26.66 -16.40
C ARG A 287 -3.79 -27.58 -15.17
N LEU A 288 -3.47 -26.99 -13.99
CA LEU A 288 -3.39 -27.73 -12.73
C LEU A 288 -4.71 -28.43 -12.38
N ALA A 289 -5.84 -27.75 -12.61
CA ALA A 289 -7.16 -28.35 -12.36
C ALA A 289 -7.46 -29.52 -13.31
N ALA A 290 -7.05 -29.45 -14.58
CA ALA A 290 -7.19 -30.53 -15.56
C ALA A 290 -6.32 -31.75 -15.21
N GLU A 291 -5.19 -31.53 -14.58
CA GLU A 291 -4.28 -32.57 -14.05
C GLU A 291 -4.77 -33.18 -12.72
N GLY A 292 -5.87 -32.66 -12.16
CA GLY A 292 -6.43 -33.15 -10.91
C GLY A 292 -5.71 -32.64 -9.65
N GLU A 293 -4.84 -31.63 -9.78
CA GLU A 293 -4.09 -31.06 -8.67
C GLU A 293 -5.00 -30.44 -7.63
N LYS A 294 -4.65 -30.62 -6.35
CA LYS A 294 -5.37 -30.09 -5.20
C LYS A 294 -4.41 -29.61 -4.12
N TYR A 295 -4.76 -28.50 -3.51
CA TYR A 295 -3.98 -27.83 -2.46
C TYR A 295 -4.82 -27.66 -1.20
N ASP A 296 -4.15 -27.70 -0.05
CA ASP A 296 -4.78 -27.44 1.25
C ASP A 296 -5.03 -25.94 1.45
N VAL A 297 -4.12 -25.10 0.88
CA VAL A 297 -4.21 -23.64 0.92
C VAL A 297 -3.92 -23.08 -0.47
N VAL A 298 -4.78 -22.22 -0.97
CA VAL A 298 -4.56 -21.44 -2.19
C VAL A 298 -4.58 -19.96 -1.84
N ILE A 299 -3.58 -19.22 -2.28
CA ILE A 299 -3.43 -17.78 -2.04
C ILE A 299 -3.53 -17.08 -3.39
N LEU A 300 -4.37 -16.04 -3.48
CA LEU A 300 -4.59 -15.23 -4.66
C LEU A 300 -4.34 -13.75 -4.30
N ASP A 301 -3.17 -13.22 -4.67
CA ASP A 301 -2.82 -11.80 -4.49
C ASP A 301 -2.58 -11.12 -5.86
N PRO A 302 -3.61 -11.01 -6.70
CA PRO A 302 -3.48 -10.46 -8.04
C PRO A 302 -3.16 -8.97 -8.01
N PRO A 303 -2.52 -8.43 -9.06
CA PRO A 303 -2.38 -7.00 -9.24
C PRO A 303 -3.77 -6.33 -9.33
N ALA A 304 -3.82 -5.02 -9.07
CA ALA A 304 -5.06 -4.26 -9.16
C ALA A 304 -5.65 -4.35 -10.58
N PHE A 305 -6.80 -5.02 -10.72
CA PHE A 305 -7.49 -5.14 -12.02
C PHE A 305 -8.21 -3.86 -12.44
N THR A 306 -8.31 -2.86 -11.56
CA THR A 306 -8.83 -1.54 -11.93
C THR A 306 -8.07 -0.42 -11.24
N LYS A 307 -7.84 0.65 -12.01
CA LYS A 307 -7.27 1.93 -11.54
C LYS A 307 -8.26 3.08 -11.73
N SER A 308 -9.48 2.81 -12.21
CA SER A 308 -10.53 3.82 -12.40
C SER A 308 -11.92 3.25 -12.16
N ARG A 309 -12.87 4.14 -11.92
CA ARG A 309 -14.28 3.75 -11.71
C ARG A 309 -14.89 3.11 -12.96
N GLU A 310 -14.53 3.57 -14.14
CA GLU A 310 -15.02 3.06 -15.44
C GLU A 310 -14.57 1.61 -15.68
N ALA A 311 -13.37 1.25 -15.24
CA ALA A 311 -12.81 -0.09 -15.41
C ALA A 311 -13.33 -1.11 -14.38
N THR A 312 -14.16 -0.72 -13.41
CA THR A 312 -14.64 -1.58 -12.31
C THR A 312 -15.39 -2.82 -12.83
N LYS A 313 -16.20 -2.69 -13.89
CA LYS A 313 -16.93 -3.83 -14.47
C LYS A 313 -15.99 -4.93 -14.99
N ASN A 314 -14.88 -4.55 -15.62
CA ASN A 314 -13.87 -5.50 -16.09
C ASN A 314 -13.10 -6.13 -14.93
N ALA A 315 -12.82 -5.34 -13.89
CA ALA A 315 -12.18 -5.85 -12.68
C ALA A 315 -13.03 -6.91 -11.97
N ILE A 316 -14.35 -6.70 -11.84
CA ILE A 316 -15.27 -7.70 -11.28
C ILE A 316 -15.16 -9.04 -12.04
N LYS A 317 -15.13 -9.01 -13.38
CA LYS A 317 -14.95 -10.21 -14.19
C LYS A 317 -13.61 -10.90 -13.89
N GLY A 318 -12.51 -10.14 -13.84
CA GLY A 318 -11.18 -10.67 -13.53
C GLY A 318 -11.09 -11.29 -12.14
N TYR A 319 -11.60 -10.60 -11.11
CA TYR A 319 -11.64 -11.15 -9.74
C TYR A 319 -12.55 -12.38 -9.64
N ARG A 320 -13.69 -12.39 -10.31
CA ARG A 320 -14.56 -13.56 -10.36
C ARG A 320 -13.85 -14.75 -10.99
N GLU A 321 -13.24 -14.55 -12.15
CA GLU A 321 -12.54 -15.60 -12.90
C GLU A 321 -11.39 -16.21 -12.09
N ILE A 322 -10.50 -15.38 -11.51
CA ILE A 322 -9.35 -15.89 -10.76
C ILE A 322 -9.79 -16.65 -9.51
N ASN A 323 -10.83 -16.16 -8.80
CA ASN A 323 -11.36 -16.83 -7.62
C ASN A 323 -12.04 -18.17 -8.00
N MET A 324 -12.79 -18.24 -9.12
CA MET A 324 -13.35 -19.48 -9.63
C MET A 324 -12.26 -20.52 -9.92
N LYS A 325 -11.20 -20.10 -10.60
CA LYS A 325 -10.06 -20.98 -10.95
C LYS A 325 -9.34 -21.46 -9.70
N GLY A 326 -9.05 -20.55 -8.74
CA GLY A 326 -8.41 -20.92 -7.47
C GLY A 326 -9.25 -21.86 -6.63
N LEU A 327 -10.55 -21.60 -6.49
CA LEU A 327 -11.47 -22.44 -5.72
C LEU A 327 -11.54 -23.89 -6.24
N LYS A 328 -11.40 -24.12 -7.54
CA LYS A 328 -11.35 -25.49 -8.11
C LYS A 328 -10.14 -26.29 -7.63
N LEU A 329 -9.07 -25.63 -7.21
CA LEU A 329 -7.84 -26.26 -6.73
C LEU A 329 -7.81 -26.47 -5.22
N VAL A 330 -8.72 -25.85 -4.46
CA VAL A 330 -8.81 -26.06 -3.00
C VAL A 330 -9.45 -27.40 -2.71
N LYS A 331 -8.81 -28.21 -1.83
CA LYS A 331 -9.41 -29.44 -1.27
C LYS A 331 -10.66 -29.11 -0.47
N ASP A 332 -11.58 -30.08 -0.33
CA ASP A 332 -12.66 -29.96 0.64
C ASP A 332 -12.10 -29.77 2.07
N GLY A 333 -12.63 -28.80 2.80
CA GLY A 333 -12.10 -28.37 4.10
C GLY A 333 -10.80 -27.55 4.06
N GLY A 334 -10.24 -27.31 2.87
CA GLY A 334 -9.06 -26.47 2.68
C GLY A 334 -9.36 -24.96 2.75
N TYR A 335 -8.37 -24.13 2.47
CA TYR A 335 -8.48 -22.69 2.64
C TYR A 335 -8.17 -21.91 1.36
N LEU A 336 -8.92 -20.84 1.14
CA LEU A 336 -8.64 -19.81 0.15
C LEU A 336 -8.30 -18.51 0.87
N ALA A 337 -7.13 -17.93 0.61
CA ALA A 337 -6.80 -16.56 0.94
C ALA A 337 -6.85 -15.72 -0.35
N THR A 338 -7.64 -14.66 -0.39
CA THR A 338 -7.80 -13.86 -1.61
C THR A 338 -7.78 -12.37 -1.33
N CYS A 339 -7.12 -11.61 -2.21
CA CYS A 339 -6.87 -10.19 -2.03
C CYS A 339 -7.46 -9.34 -3.16
N SER A 340 -7.71 -8.08 -2.84
CA SER A 340 -7.86 -6.99 -3.79
C SER A 340 -7.19 -5.73 -3.24
N CYS A 341 -6.18 -5.22 -3.96
CA CYS A 341 -5.51 -3.96 -3.64
C CYS A 341 -6.11 -2.75 -4.41
N SER A 342 -7.29 -2.89 -5.02
CA SER A 342 -7.94 -1.81 -5.76
C SER A 342 -8.91 -1.03 -4.88
N HIS A 343 -8.72 0.30 -4.79
CA HIS A 343 -9.64 1.19 -4.11
C HIS A 343 -11.07 1.12 -4.68
N PHE A 344 -11.22 1.04 -6.01
CA PHE A 344 -12.53 0.96 -6.69
C PHE A 344 -13.26 -0.38 -6.52
N MET A 345 -12.56 -1.42 -6.06
CA MET A 345 -13.17 -2.68 -5.65
C MET A 345 -13.52 -2.60 -4.17
N THR A 346 -14.70 -2.04 -3.86
CA THR A 346 -15.17 -1.92 -2.47
C THR A 346 -15.29 -3.28 -1.79
N GLN A 347 -15.31 -3.29 -0.45
CA GLN A 347 -15.48 -4.53 0.32
C GLN A 347 -16.73 -5.30 -0.09
N GLU A 348 -17.87 -4.60 -0.21
CA GLU A 348 -19.15 -5.21 -0.60
C GLU A 348 -19.07 -5.83 -2.00
N LEU A 349 -18.47 -5.10 -2.94
CA LEU A 349 -18.34 -5.55 -4.31
C LEU A 349 -17.41 -6.78 -4.40
N PHE A 350 -16.29 -6.76 -3.66
CA PHE A 350 -15.34 -7.86 -3.63
C PHE A 350 -15.95 -9.13 -3.00
N THR A 351 -16.60 -9.01 -1.84
CA THR A 351 -17.25 -10.14 -1.17
C THR A 351 -18.38 -10.73 -2.01
N LYS A 352 -19.19 -9.89 -2.67
CA LYS A 352 -20.23 -10.33 -3.62
C LYS A 352 -19.61 -11.11 -4.78
N THR A 353 -18.52 -10.60 -5.36
CA THR A 353 -17.82 -11.23 -6.49
C THR A 353 -17.28 -12.63 -6.12
N ILE A 354 -16.68 -12.76 -4.92
CA ILE A 354 -16.16 -14.06 -4.43
C ILE A 354 -17.31 -15.03 -4.18
N LYS A 355 -18.41 -14.57 -3.58
CA LYS A 355 -19.60 -15.39 -3.36
C LYS A 355 -20.14 -15.96 -4.68
N GLU A 356 -20.27 -15.13 -5.71
CA GLU A 356 -20.70 -15.55 -7.04
C GLU A 356 -19.71 -16.54 -7.69
N ALA A 357 -18.40 -16.33 -7.48
CA ALA A 357 -17.36 -17.26 -7.95
C ALA A 357 -17.52 -18.64 -7.32
N ALA A 358 -17.71 -18.69 -5.99
CA ALA A 358 -17.90 -19.96 -5.25
C ALA A 358 -19.15 -20.71 -5.68
N GLN A 359 -20.27 -20.01 -5.84
CA GLN A 359 -21.53 -20.60 -6.35
C GLN A 359 -21.33 -21.23 -7.74
N SER A 360 -20.56 -20.58 -8.62
CA SER A 360 -20.31 -21.05 -9.98
C SER A 360 -19.47 -22.33 -10.05
N VAL A 361 -18.80 -22.71 -8.96
CA VAL A 361 -17.97 -23.93 -8.87
C VAL A 361 -18.46 -24.89 -7.79
N HIS A 362 -19.71 -24.71 -7.31
CA HIS A 362 -20.37 -25.55 -6.30
C HIS A 362 -19.58 -25.69 -5.00
N LYS A 363 -19.00 -24.57 -4.53
CA LYS A 363 -18.28 -24.48 -3.27
C LYS A 363 -19.03 -23.56 -2.29
N ARG A 364 -18.93 -23.88 -0.99
CA ARG A 364 -19.40 -23.04 0.10
C ARG A 364 -18.22 -22.46 0.85
N LEU A 365 -18.34 -21.22 1.31
CA LEU A 365 -17.28 -20.48 1.97
C LEU A 365 -17.69 -20.16 3.42
N ARG A 366 -16.82 -20.53 4.36
CA ARG A 366 -16.90 -20.05 5.74
C ARG A 366 -15.80 -18.99 5.92
N GLN A 367 -16.18 -17.75 6.20
CA GLN A 367 -15.19 -16.71 6.46
C GLN A 367 -14.45 -17.01 7.76
N VAL A 368 -13.14 -17.13 7.67
CA VAL A 368 -12.24 -17.32 8.82
C VAL A 368 -11.78 -15.98 9.33
N GLU A 369 -11.38 -15.09 8.41
CA GLU A 369 -10.82 -13.79 8.76
C GLU A 369 -11.06 -12.79 7.63
N PHE A 370 -11.28 -11.52 7.98
CA PHE A 370 -11.25 -10.37 7.08
C PHE A 370 -10.21 -9.38 7.61
N ARG A 371 -9.30 -8.97 6.74
CA ARG A 371 -8.21 -8.07 7.06
C ARG A 371 -8.08 -6.98 6.01
N THR A 372 -7.36 -5.93 6.38
CA THR A 372 -7.00 -4.80 5.52
C THR A 372 -5.48 -4.69 5.39
N GLN A 373 -4.98 -3.56 4.92
CA GLN A 373 -3.57 -3.22 4.98
C GLN A 373 -3.05 -3.17 6.42
N GLY A 374 -1.75 -3.33 6.59
CA GLY A 374 -1.09 -3.24 7.89
C GLY A 374 -1.31 -1.89 8.59
N PRO A 375 -1.25 -1.83 9.94
CA PRO A 375 -1.46 -0.59 10.68
C PRO A 375 -0.47 0.53 10.33
N ASP A 376 0.70 0.21 9.79
CA ASP A 376 1.66 1.18 9.26
C ASP A 376 1.19 1.89 7.97
N HIS A 377 0.10 1.38 7.36
CA HIS A 377 -0.65 2.02 6.29
C HIS A 377 -2.04 2.42 6.81
N PRO A 378 -2.13 3.38 7.74
CA PRO A 378 -3.37 3.65 8.46
C PRO A 378 -4.51 4.04 7.53
N ILE A 379 -5.71 3.58 7.89
CA ILE A 379 -6.95 3.98 7.23
C ILE A 379 -7.49 5.20 7.96
N LEU A 380 -7.43 6.36 7.31
CA LEU A 380 -8.05 7.56 7.81
C LEU A 380 -9.54 7.55 7.45
N TRP A 381 -10.42 7.43 8.43
CA TRP A 381 -11.86 7.29 8.23
C TRP A 381 -12.52 8.46 7.51
N ALA A 382 -11.85 9.61 7.51
CA ALA A 382 -12.27 10.79 6.78
C ALA A 382 -11.72 10.87 5.34
N ALA A 383 -10.82 9.96 4.96
CA ALA A 383 -10.18 9.90 3.64
C ALA A 383 -10.32 8.48 3.07
N ASN A 384 -11.42 8.26 2.34
CA ASN A 384 -11.77 6.94 1.80
C ASN A 384 -10.68 6.35 0.89
N GLU A 385 -9.88 7.20 0.25
CA GLU A 385 -8.76 6.82 -0.61
C GLU A 385 -7.64 6.09 0.16
N SER A 386 -7.55 6.27 1.46
CA SER A 386 -6.60 5.55 2.31
C SER A 386 -6.95 4.07 2.50
N TYR A 387 -8.20 3.66 2.25
CA TYR A 387 -8.64 2.27 2.32
C TYR A 387 -8.62 1.62 0.93
N TYR A 388 -7.67 0.72 0.69
CA TYR A 388 -7.52 0.10 -0.63
C TYR A 388 -7.33 -1.42 -0.59
N LEU A 389 -6.84 -2.02 0.51
CA LEU A 389 -6.55 -3.44 0.58
C LEU A 389 -7.66 -4.21 1.29
N LYS A 390 -8.16 -5.26 0.66
CA LYS A 390 -9.06 -6.26 1.22
C LYS A 390 -8.38 -7.61 1.11
N PHE A 391 -8.26 -8.30 2.23
CA PHE A 391 -7.71 -9.65 2.32
C PHE A 391 -8.68 -10.52 3.11
N ILE A 392 -9.11 -11.64 2.54
CA ILE A 392 -10.09 -12.51 3.17
C ILE A 392 -9.58 -13.95 3.14
N ILE A 393 -9.69 -14.62 4.27
CA ILE A 393 -9.43 -16.05 4.39
C ILE A 393 -10.77 -16.76 4.54
N PHE A 394 -10.99 -17.76 3.68
CA PHE A 394 -12.14 -18.65 3.74
C PHE A 394 -11.72 -20.10 3.95
N GLN A 395 -12.47 -20.86 4.76
CA GLN A 395 -12.51 -22.30 4.63
C GLN A 395 -13.45 -22.65 3.48
N VAL A 396 -13.00 -23.52 2.60
CA VAL A 396 -13.75 -23.96 1.42
C VAL A 396 -14.32 -25.35 1.67
N VAL A 397 -15.63 -25.51 1.45
CA VAL A 397 -16.34 -26.77 1.65
C VAL A 397 -17.08 -27.11 0.35
N ASP A 398 -17.03 -28.37 -0.05
CA ASP A 398 -17.76 -28.85 -1.21
C ASP A 398 -19.28 -28.83 -0.94
N GLU A 399 -20.06 -28.51 -1.97
CA GLU A 399 -21.51 -28.60 -1.90
C GLU A 399 -21.89 -30.04 -2.24
N HIS A 400 -22.39 -30.77 -1.23
CA HIS A 400 -22.85 -32.15 -1.38
C HIS A 400 -24.35 -32.20 -1.67
#